data_b91f516ad5c6db19697af87c2e6c9552
#
_entry.id   b91f516ad5c6db19697af87c2e6c9552
#
_cell.length_a   1.000
_cell.length_b   1.000
_cell.length_c   1.000
_cell.angle_alpha   90.00
_cell.angle_beta   90.00
_cell.angle_gamma   90.00
#
_symmetry.space_group_name_H-M   'P 1'
#
loop_
_entity.id
_entity.type
_entity.pdbx_description
1 polymer ?
#
loop_
_entity_poly.entity_id
_entity_poly.type
_entity_poly.pdbx_seq_one_letter_code
_entity_poly.pdbx_strand_id
1 'polypeptide(L)'
;TTTAYMVRSILEKSGFKTGLIGTIETIIGDKVIKASNTTPESYIVQQYFREMVDAGCDSVVMEVSSQGLMLHRVSGFTFDYGIFTNLEPDHIGPNEHKDFDDYARCKAMLFKQCRHGIFNGDDPHLDRMLEGHTCDVETCGNRHSGQVQLL
;
A
#
# COMPACT_ATOMS: atom_id res chain seq x y z
N THR A 1 -5.07 -7.33 1.35
CA THR A 1 -4.57 -8.46 0.52
C THR A 1 -5.32 -8.57 -0.80
N THR A 2 -6.65 -8.72 -0.82
CA THR A 2 -7.44 -8.89 -2.06
C THR A 2 -7.18 -7.79 -3.08
N THR A 3 -7.22 -6.53 -2.69
CA THR A 3 -6.96 -5.38 -3.58
C THR A 3 -5.58 -5.48 -4.25
N ALA A 4 -4.55 -5.88 -3.52
CA ALA A 4 -3.20 -6.03 -4.07
C ALA A 4 -3.15 -7.09 -5.19
N TYR A 5 -3.80 -8.24 -4.98
CA TYR A 5 -3.89 -9.29 -6.02
C TYR A 5 -4.72 -8.85 -7.23
N MET A 6 -5.81 -8.10 -7.02
CA MET A 6 -6.63 -7.56 -8.11
C MET A 6 -5.84 -6.57 -8.96
N VAL A 7 -5.15 -5.61 -8.33
CA VAL A 7 -4.30 -4.63 -9.03
C VAL A 7 -3.20 -5.35 -9.80
N ARG A 8 -2.49 -6.30 -9.17
CA ARG A 8 -1.48 -7.11 -9.85
C ARG A 8 -2.06 -7.82 -11.08
N SER A 9 -3.22 -8.48 -10.93
CA SER A 9 -3.88 -9.20 -12.04
C SER A 9 -4.25 -8.28 -13.19
N ILE A 10 -4.70 -7.05 -12.91
CA ILE A 10 -5.02 -6.05 -13.95
C ILE A 10 -3.76 -5.63 -14.70
N LEU A 11 -2.69 -5.33 -13.97
CA LEU A 11 -1.40 -4.93 -14.56
C LEU A 11 -0.83 -6.05 -15.45
N GLU A 12 -0.85 -7.31 -14.98
CA GLU A 12 -0.39 -8.46 -15.77
C GLU A 12 -1.22 -8.66 -17.04
N LYS A 13 -2.55 -8.53 -16.95
CA LYS A 13 -3.43 -8.61 -18.14
C LYS A 13 -3.23 -7.45 -19.11
N SER A 14 -2.70 -6.33 -18.62
CA SER A 14 -2.33 -5.18 -19.45
C SER A 14 -0.91 -5.30 -20.04
N GLY A 15 -0.23 -6.42 -19.81
CA GLY A 15 1.08 -6.73 -20.41
C GLY A 15 2.28 -6.39 -19.53
N PHE A 16 2.06 -5.88 -18.30
CA PHE A 16 3.15 -5.63 -17.35
C PHE A 16 3.55 -6.88 -16.59
N LYS A 17 4.85 -7.14 -16.46
CA LYS A 17 5.35 -8.16 -15.55
C LYS A 17 5.41 -7.59 -14.14
N THR A 18 4.51 -8.03 -13.27
CA THR A 18 4.25 -7.37 -11.98
C THR A 18 4.67 -8.23 -10.79
N GLY A 19 5.59 -7.72 -9.97
CA GLY A 19 5.92 -8.30 -8.67
C GLY A 19 4.83 -8.03 -7.62
N LEU A 20 4.86 -8.81 -6.54
CA LEU A 20 3.97 -8.63 -5.38
C LEU A 20 4.76 -8.77 -4.09
N ILE A 21 4.54 -7.88 -3.15
CA ILE A 21 4.96 -8.03 -1.75
C ILE A 21 3.71 -7.91 -0.88
N GLY A 22 3.31 -8.96 -0.19
CA GLY A 22 2.05 -8.96 0.53
C GLY A 22 2.01 -9.87 1.75
N THR A 23 0.86 -9.90 2.40
CA THR A 23 0.61 -10.64 3.65
C THR A 23 0.77 -12.14 3.49
N ILE A 24 0.43 -12.69 2.33
CA ILE A 24 0.46 -14.13 2.08
C ILE A 24 1.84 -14.54 1.55
N GLU A 25 2.32 -13.81 0.55
CA GLU A 25 3.53 -14.17 -0.19
C GLU A 25 4.16 -12.96 -0.88
N THR A 26 5.42 -13.14 -1.30
CA THR A 26 6.13 -12.27 -2.23
C THR A 26 6.32 -13.01 -3.54
N ILE A 27 5.99 -12.35 -4.67
CA ILE A 27 6.11 -12.93 -6.02
C ILE A 27 7.13 -12.10 -6.80
N ILE A 28 8.17 -12.78 -7.31
CA ILE A 28 9.27 -12.16 -8.07
C ILE A 28 9.43 -12.97 -9.38
N GLY A 29 8.85 -12.48 -10.47
CA GLY A 29 8.75 -13.27 -11.69
C GLY A 29 8.03 -14.60 -11.43
N ASP A 30 8.71 -15.72 -11.64
CA ASP A 30 8.16 -17.07 -11.40
C ASP A 30 8.43 -17.59 -9.97
N LYS A 31 9.21 -16.86 -9.17
CA LYS A 31 9.57 -17.21 -7.80
C LYS A 31 8.49 -16.76 -6.82
N VAL A 32 8.02 -17.69 -6.00
CA VAL A 32 7.05 -17.40 -4.91
C VAL A 32 7.71 -17.68 -3.57
N ILE A 33 7.67 -16.71 -2.67
CA ILE A 33 8.25 -16.77 -1.31
C ILE A 33 7.13 -16.56 -0.31
N LYS A 34 6.94 -17.48 0.62
CA LYS A 34 5.97 -17.31 1.71
C LYS A 34 6.35 -16.09 2.56
N ALA A 35 5.41 -15.20 2.79
CA ALA A 35 5.64 -14.02 3.61
C ALA A 35 5.77 -14.39 5.11
N SER A 36 6.67 -13.69 5.80
CA SER A 36 6.77 -13.69 7.26
C SER A 36 6.08 -12.46 7.87
N ASN A 37 6.07 -11.36 7.15
CA ASN A 37 5.44 -10.10 7.51
C ASN A 37 4.77 -9.49 6.27
N THR A 38 3.66 -8.77 6.45
CA THR A 38 2.98 -8.02 5.38
C THR A 38 3.94 -7.06 4.67
N THR A 39 4.72 -6.32 5.47
CA THR A 39 5.75 -5.40 5.00
C THR A 39 7.08 -5.87 5.59
N PRO A 40 7.98 -6.45 4.77
CA PRO A 40 9.29 -6.91 5.24
C PRO A 40 10.18 -5.78 5.77
N GLU A 41 11.28 -6.13 6.43
CA GLU A 41 12.29 -5.17 6.85
C GLU A 41 12.89 -4.42 5.64
N SER A 42 13.34 -3.17 5.85
CA SER A 42 13.77 -2.27 4.78
C SER A 42 14.84 -2.87 3.86
N TYR A 43 15.80 -3.58 4.43
CA TYR A 43 16.83 -4.28 3.64
C TYR A 43 16.21 -5.34 2.71
N ILE A 44 15.27 -6.14 3.23
CA ILE A 44 14.59 -7.20 2.45
C ILE A 44 13.71 -6.59 1.35
N VAL A 45 13.04 -5.47 1.61
CA VAL A 45 12.27 -4.75 0.58
C VAL A 45 13.19 -4.35 -0.58
N GLN A 46 14.35 -3.76 -0.30
CA GLN A 46 15.31 -3.35 -1.33
C GLN A 46 15.90 -4.56 -2.07
N GLN A 47 16.16 -5.66 -1.36
CA GLN A 47 16.60 -6.91 -1.98
C GLN A 47 15.52 -7.44 -2.96
N TYR A 48 14.26 -7.48 -2.54
CA TYR A 48 13.17 -7.93 -3.40
C TYR A 48 13.00 -7.03 -4.62
N PHE A 49 13.10 -5.72 -4.47
CA PHE A 49 13.07 -4.80 -5.61
C PHE A 49 14.22 -5.08 -6.58
N ARG A 50 15.42 -5.34 -6.09
CA ARG A 50 16.56 -5.71 -6.95
C ARG A 50 16.29 -7.03 -7.68
N GLU A 51 15.83 -8.05 -6.97
CA GLU A 51 15.48 -9.34 -7.57
C GLU A 51 14.35 -9.20 -8.62
N MET A 52 13.36 -8.33 -8.38
CA MET A 52 12.29 -8.03 -9.34
C MET A 52 12.82 -7.37 -10.61
N VAL A 53 13.74 -6.41 -10.49
CA VAL A 53 14.41 -5.79 -11.64
C VAL A 53 15.20 -6.85 -12.44
N ASP A 54 15.96 -7.70 -11.76
CA ASP A 54 16.75 -8.77 -12.40
C ASP A 54 15.85 -9.82 -13.09
N ALA A 55 14.64 -10.05 -12.53
CA ALA A 55 13.62 -10.90 -13.13
C ALA A 55 12.86 -10.22 -14.28
N GLY A 56 13.13 -8.95 -14.58
CA GLY A 56 12.47 -8.17 -15.62
C GLY A 56 11.04 -7.75 -15.28
N CYS A 57 10.74 -7.51 -13.99
CA CYS A 57 9.46 -6.92 -13.60
C CYS A 57 9.43 -5.43 -13.95
N ASP A 58 8.32 -4.99 -14.54
CA ASP A 58 8.06 -3.58 -14.91
C ASP A 58 7.44 -2.79 -13.77
N SER A 59 6.78 -3.48 -12.86
CA SER A 59 6.02 -2.89 -11.76
C SER A 59 6.01 -3.79 -10.53
N VAL A 60 5.64 -3.23 -9.40
CA VAL A 60 5.43 -3.95 -8.15
C VAL A 60 4.19 -3.42 -7.44
N VAL A 61 3.38 -4.32 -6.93
CA VAL A 61 2.29 -4.03 -6.00
C VAL A 61 2.73 -4.45 -4.61
N MET A 62 2.54 -3.56 -3.64
CA MET A 62 2.98 -3.81 -2.26
C MET A 62 1.88 -3.52 -1.26
N GLU A 63 1.64 -4.42 -0.33
CA GLU A 63 0.86 -4.15 0.86
C GLU A 63 1.75 -3.44 1.90
N VAL A 64 1.33 -2.24 2.33
CA VAL A 64 2.08 -1.43 3.28
C VAL A 64 1.30 -1.35 4.60
N SER A 65 1.81 -2.02 5.62
CA SER A 65 1.21 -1.99 6.96
C SER A 65 1.54 -0.69 7.70
N SER A 66 0.67 -0.30 8.61
CA SER A 66 0.90 0.86 9.50
C SER A 66 2.20 0.71 10.32
N GLN A 67 2.50 -0.50 10.79
CA GLN A 67 3.78 -0.81 11.44
C GLN A 67 4.97 -0.67 10.48
N GLY A 68 4.82 -1.08 9.21
CA GLY A 68 5.86 -0.92 8.20
C GLY A 68 6.20 0.55 7.96
N LEU A 69 5.21 1.43 7.99
CA LEU A 69 5.39 2.89 7.93
C LEU A 69 6.02 3.44 9.21
N MET A 70 5.49 3.06 10.38
CA MET A 70 5.99 3.47 11.69
C MET A 70 7.46 3.11 11.89
N LEU A 71 7.86 1.91 11.46
CA LEU A 71 9.22 1.39 11.57
C LEU A 71 10.13 1.74 10.37
N HIS A 72 9.66 2.64 9.49
CA HIS A 72 10.43 3.11 8.33
C HIS A 72 10.88 2.00 7.36
N ARG A 73 10.16 0.87 7.31
CA ARG A 73 10.52 -0.27 6.44
C ARG A 73 10.44 0.04 4.95
N VAL A 74 9.66 1.05 4.58
CA VAL A 74 9.47 1.51 3.20
C VAL A 74 10.10 2.87 2.93
N SER A 75 10.99 3.36 3.79
CA SER A 75 11.69 4.63 3.57
C SER A 75 12.74 4.52 2.46
N GLY A 76 13.06 5.65 1.81
CA GLY A 76 14.12 5.76 0.82
C GLY A 76 13.68 5.61 -0.64
N PHE A 77 12.38 5.44 -0.91
CA PHE A 77 11.79 5.50 -2.23
C PHE A 77 10.39 6.13 -2.18
N THR A 78 9.83 6.47 -3.33
CA THR A 78 8.49 7.04 -3.45
C THR A 78 7.62 6.11 -4.27
N PHE A 79 6.41 5.83 -3.79
CA PHE A 79 5.42 5.09 -4.56
C PHE A 79 4.84 5.97 -5.66
N ASP A 80 4.55 5.41 -6.84
CA ASP A 80 3.79 6.15 -7.86
C ASP A 80 2.34 6.31 -7.42
N TYR A 81 1.75 5.25 -6.87
CA TYR A 81 0.37 5.23 -6.37
C TYR A 81 0.29 4.72 -4.93
N GLY A 82 -0.48 5.41 -4.09
CA GLY A 82 -0.91 4.95 -2.79
C GLY A 82 -2.42 4.72 -2.80
N ILE A 83 -2.89 3.57 -2.30
CA ILE A 83 -4.32 3.24 -2.30
C ILE A 83 -4.80 3.10 -0.86
N PHE A 84 -5.81 3.88 -0.49
CA PHE A 84 -6.53 3.78 0.78
C PHE A 84 -7.86 3.07 0.58
N THR A 85 -8.02 1.91 1.21
CA THR A 85 -9.24 1.10 1.11
C THR A 85 -10.22 1.36 2.24
N ASN A 86 -9.76 1.31 3.49
CA ASN A 86 -10.56 1.55 4.68
C ASN A 86 -9.69 1.72 5.92
N LEU A 87 -10.28 2.29 6.97
CA LEU A 87 -9.67 2.39 8.30
C LEU A 87 -10.66 1.89 9.36
N GLU A 88 -10.34 0.75 9.97
CA GLU A 88 -11.08 0.17 11.09
C GLU A 88 -10.15 0.06 12.30
N PRO A 89 -10.67 0.16 13.54
CA PRO A 89 -9.87 -0.05 14.74
C PRO A 89 -9.23 -1.43 14.75
N ASP A 90 -7.92 -1.49 14.60
CA ASP A 90 -7.11 -2.70 14.57
C ASP A 90 -5.67 -2.37 14.99
N HIS A 91 -4.88 -3.38 15.33
CA HIS A 91 -3.47 -3.22 15.66
C HIS A 91 -3.20 -2.21 16.82
N ILE A 92 -4.05 -2.22 17.84
CA ILE A 92 -3.88 -1.39 19.05
C ILE A 92 -3.52 -2.29 20.21
N GLY A 93 -2.32 -2.13 20.78
CA GLY A 93 -1.85 -2.98 21.87
C GLY A 93 -0.41 -2.71 22.30
N PRO A 94 0.11 -3.45 23.29
CA PRO A 94 1.41 -3.17 23.91
C PRO A 94 2.62 -3.18 22.97
N ASN A 95 2.53 -3.94 21.87
CA ASN A 95 3.60 -4.06 20.87
C ASN A 95 3.15 -3.54 19.48
N GLU A 96 2.08 -2.77 19.46
CA GLU A 96 1.46 -2.23 18.25
C GLU A 96 1.29 -0.71 18.39
N HIS A 97 0.22 -0.14 17.83
CA HIS A 97 -0.07 1.28 18.01
C HIS A 97 -0.63 1.53 19.42
N LYS A 98 -0.27 2.67 20.01
CA LYS A 98 -0.74 3.04 21.37
C LYS A 98 -2.25 3.31 21.42
N ASP A 99 -2.82 3.83 20.33
CA ASP A 99 -4.23 4.19 20.19
C ASP A 99 -4.63 4.27 18.71
N PHE A 100 -5.90 4.48 18.45
CA PHE A 100 -6.44 4.61 17.10
C PHE A 100 -5.88 5.82 16.33
N ASP A 101 -5.61 6.92 17.02
CA ASP A 101 -5.06 8.12 16.38
C ASP A 101 -3.61 7.90 15.91
N ASP A 102 -2.81 7.18 16.69
CA ASP A 102 -1.47 6.77 16.30
C ASP A 102 -1.51 5.81 15.10
N TYR A 103 -2.43 4.84 15.11
CA TYR A 103 -2.64 3.93 13.98
C TYR A 103 -3.03 4.67 12.70
N ALA A 104 -4.03 5.56 12.77
CA ALA A 104 -4.46 6.38 11.64
C ALA A 104 -3.33 7.27 11.11
N ARG A 105 -2.62 7.97 12.01
CA ARG A 105 -1.47 8.81 11.67
C ARG A 105 -0.37 8.01 10.95
N CYS A 106 -0.06 6.82 11.41
CA CYS A 106 0.95 5.97 10.76
C CYS A 106 0.49 5.53 9.36
N LYS A 107 -0.78 5.15 9.17
CA LYS A 107 -1.31 4.83 7.83
C LYS A 107 -1.25 6.03 6.88
N ALA A 108 -1.58 7.23 7.35
CA ALA A 108 -1.54 8.45 6.55
C ALA A 108 -0.13 8.82 6.06
N MET A 109 0.93 8.28 6.68
CA MET A 109 2.31 8.50 6.21
C MET A 109 2.54 8.02 4.78
N LEU A 110 1.80 7.03 4.28
CA LEU A 110 1.88 6.56 2.90
C LEU A 110 1.63 7.71 1.92
N PHE A 111 0.68 8.61 2.23
CA PHE A 111 0.27 9.71 1.35
C PHE A 111 1.20 10.93 1.39
N LYS A 112 2.24 10.85 2.22
CA LYS A 112 3.41 11.74 2.17
C LYS A 112 4.58 11.14 1.38
N GLN A 113 4.44 9.87 0.95
CA GLN A 113 5.47 9.08 0.28
C GLN A 113 4.98 8.51 -1.06
N CYS A 114 3.85 8.98 -1.59
CA CYS A 114 3.39 8.62 -2.94
C CYS A 114 3.16 9.87 -3.79
N ARG A 115 3.12 9.69 -5.12
CA ARG A 115 2.83 10.75 -6.08
C ARG A 115 1.33 10.96 -6.25
N HIS A 116 0.59 9.86 -6.38
CA HIS A 116 -0.87 9.86 -6.57
C HIS A 116 -1.52 9.02 -5.47
N GLY A 117 -2.49 9.59 -4.76
CA GLY A 117 -3.29 8.91 -3.75
C GLY A 117 -4.69 8.62 -4.25
N ILE A 118 -5.10 7.35 -4.21
CA ILE A 118 -6.46 6.90 -4.53
C ILE A 118 -7.15 6.54 -3.23
N PHE A 119 -8.22 7.25 -2.90
CA PHE A 119 -8.88 7.13 -1.61
C PHE A 119 -10.30 6.59 -1.75
N ASN A 120 -10.69 5.70 -0.83
CA ASN A 120 -12.11 5.38 -0.64
C ASN A 120 -12.83 6.60 -0.06
N GLY A 121 -13.63 7.28 -0.89
CA GLY A 121 -14.41 8.46 -0.52
C GLY A 121 -15.60 8.18 0.40
N ASP A 122 -15.97 6.91 0.57
CA ASP A 122 -17.06 6.50 1.47
C ASP A 122 -16.58 6.17 2.89
N ASP A 123 -15.26 6.15 3.13
CA ASP A 123 -14.70 5.88 4.45
C ASP A 123 -14.87 7.09 5.38
N PRO A 124 -15.41 6.93 6.60
CA PRO A 124 -15.64 8.04 7.53
C PRO A 124 -14.34 8.69 8.05
N HIS A 125 -13.20 8.05 7.85
CA HIS A 125 -11.88 8.55 8.27
C HIS A 125 -11.05 9.14 7.13
N LEU A 126 -11.67 9.42 5.97
CA LEU A 126 -10.99 10.00 4.81
C LEU A 126 -10.19 11.26 5.17
N ASP A 127 -10.77 12.18 5.93
CA ASP A 127 -10.11 13.43 6.34
C ASP A 127 -8.81 13.18 7.11
N ARG A 128 -8.78 12.14 7.95
CA ARG A 128 -7.56 11.74 8.67
C ARG A 128 -6.48 11.22 7.73
N MET A 129 -6.87 10.52 6.67
CA MET A 129 -5.91 10.02 5.68
C MET A 129 -5.36 11.15 4.81
N LEU A 130 -6.13 12.21 4.61
CA LEU A 130 -5.72 13.38 3.87
C LEU A 130 -4.88 14.37 4.69
N GLU A 131 -4.75 14.18 6.00
CA GLU A 131 -4.02 15.11 6.86
C GLU A 131 -2.52 15.16 6.51
N GLY A 132 -2.11 16.30 5.99
CA GLY A 132 -0.72 16.57 5.60
C GLY A 132 -0.20 15.71 4.44
N HIS A 133 -1.09 15.17 3.58
CA HIS A 133 -0.69 14.53 2.33
C HIS A 133 0.09 15.49 1.41
N THR A 134 0.89 14.93 0.52
CA THR A 134 1.67 15.69 -0.48
C THR A 134 1.44 15.16 -1.90
N CYS A 135 0.59 14.15 -2.04
CA CYS A 135 0.25 13.53 -3.32
C CYS A 135 -0.93 14.22 -4.02
N ASP A 136 -1.06 13.98 -5.31
CA ASP A 136 -2.31 14.26 -6.03
C ASP A 136 -3.40 13.34 -5.49
N VAL A 137 -4.63 13.86 -5.33
CA VAL A 137 -5.72 13.13 -4.69
C VAL A 137 -6.80 12.77 -5.70
N GLU A 138 -7.11 11.47 -5.76
CA GLU A 138 -8.28 10.93 -6.44
C GLU A 138 -9.14 10.17 -5.43
N THR A 139 -10.48 10.29 -5.56
CA THR A 139 -11.42 9.56 -4.70
C THR A 139 -12.30 8.66 -5.54
N CYS A 140 -12.61 7.47 -5.01
CA CYS A 140 -13.62 6.57 -5.54
C CYS A 140 -14.65 6.26 -4.46
N GLY A 141 -15.92 6.12 -4.83
CA GLY A 141 -16.99 5.82 -3.89
C GLY A 141 -18.36 6.11 -4.47
N ASN A 142 -19.40 5.73 -3.71
CA ASN A 142 -20.81 5.92 -4.10
C ASN A 142 -21.45 7.19 -3.51
N ARG A 143 -20.90 7.71 -2.41
CA ARG A 143 -21.52 8.79 -1.61
C ARG A 143 -20.92 10.16 -1.87
N HIS A 144 -19.68 10.21 -2.32
CA HIS A 144 -19.03 11.47 -2.68
C HIS A 144 -18.92 11.56 -4.20
N SER A 145 -19.08 12.75 -4.75
CA SER A 145 -18.84 13.05 -6.17
C SER A 145 -17.34 12.96 -6.46
N GLY A 146 -16.80 11.76 -6.30
CA GLY A 146 -15.43 11.44 -6.67
C GLY A 146 -15.24 11.51 -8.19
N GLN A 147 -14.01 11.63 -8.64
CA GLN A 147 -13.68 11.61 -10.07
C GLN A 147 -14.01 10.26 -10.70
N VAL A 148 -14.12 9.19 -9.89
CA VAL A 148 -14.53 7.84 -10.31
C VAL A 148 -15.73 7.39 -9.49
N GLN A 149 -16.91 7.34 -10.12
CA GLN A 149 -18.10 6.72 -9.55
C GLN A 149 -18.14 5.23 -9.94
N LEU A 150 -18.31 4.36 -8.94
CA LEU A 150 -18.66 2.96 -9.21
C LEU A 150 -20.12 2.92 -9.66
N LEU A 151 -20.36 2.42 -10.87
CA LEU A 151 -21.69 2.14 -11.41
C LEU A 151 -22.25 0.83 -10.84
#